data_09fe72d9e8a65f1e60d9be14ef684ba3
#
_entry.id   09fe72d9e8a65f1e60d9be14ef684ba3
#
_cell.length_a   1.000
_cell.length_b   1.000
_cell.length_c   1.000
_cell.angle_alpha   90.00
_cell.angle_beta   90.00
_cell.angle_gamma   90.00
#
_symmetry.space_group_name_H-M   'P 1'
#
loop_
_entity.id
_entity.type
_entity.pdbx_description
1 polymer ?
#
loop_
_entity_poly.entity_id
_entity_poly.type
_entity_poly.pdbx_seq_one_letter_code
_entity_poly.pdbx_strand_id
1 'polypeptide(L)'
;RAMSFYQSLAAWEYVTEHATDFAWGGGTQDYVLALKEGEAGAGIVTPPPDMSTGWVAYVEVDDVDATAALAETLAGQVLRPPFDVPGVGRNALLRDPNGATIGVAMSRHNFPVTRRQFGNEVYLSADRSFPRDFYARLFDWEFSKPQVDENHSRNKIAVQGQIVAATWDDSPLDNLASRWLPTIKVIDPLGSLRSVPDLGGVKLGQMSDAHVPQDLLFLEDADGELVCLTGA
;
A
#
# COMPACT_ATOMS: atom_id res chain seq x y z
N ARG A 1 4.78 -12.18 -13.63
CA ARG A 1 3.32 -12.26 -13.85
C ARG A 1 2.70 -10.91 -13.50
N ALA A 2 3.00 -10.32 -12.31
CA ALA A 2 2.50 -9.02 -11.90
C ALA A 2 2.72 -7.92 -12.97
N MET A 3 3.91 -7.81 -13.53
CA MET A 3 4.21 -6.79 -14.56
C MET A 3 3.26 -6.85 -15.75
N SER A 4 3.03 -8.03 -16.34
CA SER A 4 2.10 -8.18 -17.48
C SER A 4 0.66 -7.88 -17.07
N PHE A 5 0.28 -8.24 -15.86
CA PHE A 5 -1.04 -7.96 -15.31
C PHE A 5 -1.31 -6.45 -15.23
N TYR A 6 -0.45 -5.70 -14.53
CA TYR A 6 -0.65 -4.25 -14.36
C TYR A 6 -0.39 -3.45 -15.64
N GLN A 7 0.46 -3.94 -16.55
CA GLN A 7 0.59 -3.34 -17.89
C GLN A 7 -0.74 -3.39 -18.64
N SER A 8 -1.42 -4.53 -18.61
CA SER A 8 -2.71 -4.71 -19.29
C SER A 8 -3.86 -4.03 -18.56
N LEU A 9 -3.87 -4.07 -17.22
CA LEU A 9 -4.96 -3.54 -16.40
C LEU A 9 -4.94 -2.02 -16.27
N ALA A 10 -3.76 -1.44 -16.05
CA ALA A 10 -3.57 -0.05 -15.65
C ALA A 10 -2.60 0.73 -16.58
N ALA A 11 -2.17 0.11 -17.67
CA ALA A 11 -1.21 0.69 -18.64
C ALA A 11 0.10 1.16 -17.96
N TRP A 12 0.63 0.34 -17.03
CA TRP A 12 1.93 0.63 -16.43
C TRP A 12 3.06 0.26 -17.38
N GLU A 13 4.10 1.06 -17.35
CA GLU A 13 5.37 0.84 -18.03
C GLU A 13 6.44 0.44 -17.01
N TYR A 14 7.52 -0.20 -17.44
CA TYR A 14 8.53 -0.71 -16.52
C TYR A 14 9.94 -0.36 -16.97
N VAL A 15 10.78 0.01 -15.99
CA VAL A 15 12.22 0.15 -16.13
C VAL A 15 12.88 -0.74 -15.10
N THR A 16 13.79 -1.59 -15.54
CA THR A 16 14.55 -2.46 -14.64
C THR A 16 15.90 -1.82 -14.33
N GLU A 17 16.18 -1.66 -13.05
CA GLU A 17 17.47 -1.22 -12.53
C GLU A 17 18.19 -2.39 -11.86
N HIS A 18 19.48 -2.54 -12.13
CA HIS A 18 20.32 -3.53 -11.48
C HIS A 18 20.93 -2.91 -10.24
N ALA A 19 20.41 -3.21 -9.07
CA ALA A 19 20.91 -2.72 -7.80
C ALA A 19 21.98 -3.65 -7.26
N THR A 20 23.16 -3.10 -6.94
CA THR A 20 24.17 -3.76 -6.10
C THR A 20 23.95 -3.35 -4.64
N ASP A 21 24.23 -4.24 -3.70
CA ASP A 21 23.98 -4.02 -2.26
C ASP A 21 22.50 -3.74 -1.93
N PHE A 22 21.62 -4.51 -2.56
CA PHE A 22 20.18 -4.34 -2.41
C PHE A 22 19.74 -4.54 -0.95
N ALA A 23 18.80 -3.70 -0.54
CA ALA A 23 18.30 -3.52 0.82
C ALA A 23 17.86 -4.77 1.58
N TRP A 24 17.51 -5.83 0.87
CA TRP A 24 16.94 -7.03 1.48
C TRP A 24 17.98 -8.05 1.97
N GLY A 25 19.24 -7.71 1.99
CA GLY A 25 20.28 -8.63 2.48
C GLY A 25 21.61 -8.59 1.73
N GLY A 26 21.81 -7.55 0.95
CA GLY A 26 22.99 -7.40 0.09
C GLY A 26 22.92 -8.23 -1.20
N GLY A 27 23.91 -8.07 -2.05
CA GLY A 27 23.98 -8.74 -3.34
C GLY A 27 23.34 -7.94 -4.47
N THR A 28 23.33 -8.52 -5.67
CA THR A 28 22.77 -7.89 -6.85
C THR A 28 21.36 -8.43 -7.10
N GLN A 29 20.39 -7.54 -7.20
CA GLN A 29 19.01 -7.87 -7.57
C GLN A 29 18.46 -6.85 -8.55
N ASP A 30 17.50 -7.28 -9.35
CA ASP A 30 16.73 -6.41 -10.19
C ASP A 30 15.67 -5.67 -9.36
N TYR A 31 15.65 -4.35 -9.51
CA TYR A 31 14.59 -3.48 -9.00
C TYR A 31 13.79 -2.95 -10.19
N VAL A 32 12.52 -3.30 -10.25
CA VAL A 32 11.67 -2.87 -11.36
C VAL A 32 10.84 -1.66 -10.93
N LEU A 33 11.10 -0.52 -11.55
CA LEU A 33 10.27 0.68 -11.41
C LEU A 33 9.01 0.52 -12.26
N ALA A 34 7.84 0.70 -11.66
CA ALA A 34 6.57 0.77 -12.35
C ALA A 34 6.21 2.25 -12.58
N LEU A 35 6.04 2.62 -13.85
CA LEU A 35 5.82 3.98 -14.29
C LEU A 35 4.41 4.17 -14.84
N LYS A 36 3.90 5.37 -14.71
CA LYS A 36 2.72 5.88 -15.42
C LYS A 36 3.08 7.24 -16.00
N GLU A 37 2.96 7.37 -17.33
CA GLU A 37 3.31 8.61 -18.02
C GLU A 37 4.76 9.10 -17.73
N GLY A 38 5.69 8.15 -17.64
CA GLY A 38 7.10 8.41 -17.38
C GLY A 38 7.48 8.69 -15.93
N GLU A 39 6.53 8.67 -14.97
CA GLU A 39 6.80 8.88 -13.56
C GLU A 39 6.65 7.58 -12.75
N ALA A 40 7.64 7.27 -11.94
CA ALA A 40 7.63 6.07 -11.08
C ALA A 40 6.80 6.30 -9.82
N GLY A 41 5.85 5.40 -9.54
CA GLY A 41 5.02 5.45 -8.33
C GLY A 41 5.09 4.16 -7.50
N ALA A 42 5.68 3.08 -8.06
CA ALA A 42 5.88 1.83 -7.35
C ALA A 42 7.17 1.15 -7.76
N GLY A 43 7.66 0.26 -6.90
CA GLY A 43 8.75 -0.66 -7.18
C GLY A 43 8.31 -2.11 -7.02
N ILE A 44 8.82 -2.99 -7.87
CA ILE A 44 8.57 -4.43 -7.80
C ILE A 44 9.91 -5.12 -7.54
N VAL A 45 9.95 -5.93 -6.51
CA VAL A 45 11.14 -6.69 -6.13
C VAL A 45 10.77 -8.12 -5.81
N THR A 46 11.73 -9.03 -5.94
CA THR A 46 11.58 -10.37 -5.40
C THR A 46 11.87 -10.33 -3.91
N PRO A 47 10.92 -10.69 -3.03
CA PRO A 47 11.15 -10.68 -1.61
C PRO A 47 12.15 -11.77 -1.21
N PRO A 48 12.89 -11.60 -0.10
CA PRO A 48 13.68 -12.67 0.45
C PRO A 48 12.79 -13.83 0.91
N PRO A 49 13.36 -15.06 1.04
CA PRO A 49 12.57 -16.28 1.34
C PRO A 49 11.80 -16.24 2.67
N ASP A 50 12.23 -15.40 3.60
CA ASP A 50 11.64 -15.22 4.93
C ASP A 50 10.55 -14.13 4.99
N MET A 51 10.29 -13.47 3.88
CA MET A 51 9.23 -12.45 3.76
C MET A 51 8.07 -12.94 2.89
N SER A 52 6.87 -12.61 3.31
CA SER A 52 5.68 -12.81 2.48
C SER A 52 5.69 -11.86 1.28
N THR A 53 5.11 -12.32 0.18
CA THR A 53 4.76 -11.45 -0.95
C THR A 53 3.67 -10.45 -0.56
N GLY A 54 3.45 -9.47 -1.36
CA GLY A 54 2.33 -8.51 -1.25
C GLY A 54 2.74 -7.07 -1.41
N TRP A 55 1.74 -6.23 -1.34
CA TRP A 55 1.90 -4.79 -1.40
C TRP A 55 2.31 -4.22 -0.05
N VAL A 56 3.24 -3.27 -0.06
CA VAL A 56 3.63 -2.49 1.11
C VAL A 56 3.52 -1.01 0.77
N ALA A 57 2.64 -0.31 1.47
CA ALA A 57 2.57 1.15 1.42
C ALA A 57 3.71 1.74 2.25
N TYR A 58 4.37 2.79 1.74
CA TYR A 58 5.43 3.51 2.45
C TYR A 58 4.97 4.91 2.84
N VAL A 59 5.33 5.29 4.07
CA VAL A 59 5.11 6.64 4.61
C VAL A 59 6.45 7.35 4.71
N GLU A 60 6.54 8.55 4.15
CA GLU A 60 7.70 9.40 4.31
C GLU A 60 7.77 9.94 5.74
N VAL A 61 8.93 9.83 6.37
CA VAL A 61 9.19 10.29 7.74
C VAL A 61 10.53 11.04 7.83
N ASP A 62 10.67 11.94 8.79
CA ASP A 62 11.89 12.71 8.99
C ASP A 62 13.04 11.87 9.57
N ASP A 63 12.72 10.84 10.36
CA ASP A 63 13.69 9.97 11.03
C ASP A 63 13.15 8.52 11.12
N VAL A 64 13.71 7.66 10.28
CA VAL A 64 13.31 6.24 10.19
C VAL A 64 13.70 5.48 11.47
N ASP A 65 14.86 5.77 12.06
CA ASP A 65 15.34 5.08 13.26
C ASP A 65 14.47 5.43 14.47
N ALA A 66 14.17 6.71 14.66
CA ALA A 66 13.28 7.16 15.73
C ALA A 66 11.85 6.62 15.54
N THR A 67 11.34 6.60 14.30
CA THR A 67 10.01 6.06 13.99
C THR A 67 9.93 4.56 14.28
N ALA A 68 10.96 3.79 13.89
CA ALA A 68 11.01 2.36 14.17
C ALA A 68 11.06 2.08 15.69
N ALA A 69 11.90 2.80 16.43
CA ALA A 69 11.97 2.68 17.88
C ALA A 69 10.64 3.06 18.57
N LEU A 70 9.98 4.11 18.10
CA LEU A 70 8.67 4.53 18.62
C LEU A 70 7.60 3.45 18.37
N ALA A 71 7.59 2.82 17.18
CA ALA A 71 6.62 1.78 16.85
C ALA A 71 6.63 0.62 17.87
N GLU A 72 7.82 0.18 18.32
CA GLU A 72 7.94 -0.88 19.33
C GLU A 72 7.34 -0.45 20.68
N THR A 73 7.46 0.82 21.07
CA THR A 73 6.85 1.33 22.31
C THR A 73 5.32 1.40 22.23
N LEU A 74 4.77 1.35 21.03
CA LEU A 74 3.34 1.42 20.74
C LEU A 74 2.70 0.06 20.43
N ALA A 75 3.35 -1.04 20.89
CA ALA A 75 2.94 -2.41 20.63
C ALA A 75 2.99 -2.85 19.16
N GLY A 76 3.68 -2.12 18.31
CA GLY A 76 4.07 -2.56 16.97
C GLY A 76 5.32 -3.44 17.00
N GLN A 77 5.72 -3.91 15.84
CA GLN A 77 6.94 -4.69 15.65
C GLN A 77 7.80 -4.10 14.54
N VAL A 78 9.12 -4.16 14.70
CA VAL A 78 10.06 -3.89 13.61
C VAL A 78 10.31 -5.22 12.88
N LEU A 79 9.73 -5.35 11.68
CA LEU A 79 9.92 -6.54 10.83
C LEU A 79 11.28 -6.51 10.15
N ARG A 80 11.69 -5.32 9.72
CA ARG A 80 13.02 -5.09 9.17
C ARG A 80 13.59 -3.81 9.78
N PRO A 81 14.73 -3.92 10.49
CA PRO A 81 15.39 -2.76 11.08
C PRO A 81 15.75 -1.70 10.03
N PRO A 82 15.96 -0.44 10.43
CA PRO A 82 16.38 0.60 9.52
C PRO A 82 17.60 0.23 8.68
N PHE A 83 17.48 0.38 7.36
CA PHE A 83 18.51 0.06 6.37
C PHE A 83 18.60 1.15 5.30
N ASP A 84 19.79 1.37 4.76
CA ASP A 84 20.00 2.31 3.67
C ASP A 84 19.90 1.61 2.31
N VAL A 85 19.17 2.25 1.37
CA VAL A 85 19.15 1.87 -0.05
C VAL A 85 19.94 2.94 -0.80
N PRO A 86 21.09 2.60 -1.41
CA PRO A 86 21.91 3.56 -2.13
C PRO A 86 21.11 4.30 -3.21
N GLY A 87 21.18 5.62 -3.22
CA GLY A 87 20.47 6.48 -4.18
C GLY A 87 18.97 6.62 -3.97
N VAL A 88 18.38 5.90 -3.02
CA VAL A 88 16.95 5.94 -2.69
C VAL A 88 16.70 6.61 -1.35
N GLY A 89 17.26 6.08 -0.28
CA GLY A 89 17.08 6.62 1.06
C GLY A 89 17.21 5.57 2.15
N ARG A 90 16.71 5.90 3.34
CA ARG A 90 16.67 5.02 4.50
C ARG A 90 15.26 4.51 4.71
N ASN A 91 15.12 3.21 4.98
CA ASN A 91 13.83 2.54 5.04
C ASN A 91 13.76 1.60 6.25
N ALA A 92 12.54 1.29 6.71
CA ALA A 92 12.27 0.19 7.62
C ALA A 92 10.90 -0.42 7.31
N LEU A 93 10.69 -1.68 7.72
CA LEU A 93 9.37 -2.32 7.68
C LEU A 93 8.86 -2.52 9.09
N LEU A 94 7.63 -2.11 9.31
CA LEU A 94 6.93 -2.18 10.57
C LEU A 94 5.67 -3.05 10.44
N ARG A 95 5.25 -3.60 11.55
CA ARG A 95 3.93 -4.23 11.70
C ARG A 95 3.18 -3.50 12.79
N ASP A 96 1.95 -3.12 12.51
CA ASP A 96 1.07 -2.50 13.48
C ASP A 96 0.53 -3.52 14.52
N PRO A 97 -0.13 -3.07 15.60
CA PRO A 97 -0.69 -3.97 16.62
C PRO A 97 -1.72 -4.98 16.10
N ASN A 98 -2.36 -4.71 14.97
CA ASN A 98 -3.35 -5.60 14.35
C ASN A 98 -2.75 -6.52 13.28
N GLY A 99 -1.44 -6.45 13.06
CA GLY A 99 -0.72 -7.32 12.14
C GLY A 99 -0.49 -6.78 10.73
N ALA A 100 -0.98 -5.58 10.40
CA ALA A 100 -0.76 -4.98 9.09
C ALA A 100 0.69 -4.47 8.93
N THR A 101 1.29 -4.76 7.77
CA THR A 101 2.63 -4.27 7.42
C THR A 101 2.54 -2.88 6.80
N ILE A 102 3.46 -2.00 7.21
CA ILE A 102 3.67 -0.68 6.63
C ILE A 102 5.16 -0.37 6.56
N GLY A 103 5.60 0.25 5.48
CA GLY A 103 6.95 0.75 5.33
C GLY A 103 7.07 2.20 5.80
N VAL A 104 8.23 2.55 6.31
CA VAL A 104 8.61 3.94 6.55
C VAL A 104 9.88 4.25 5.78
N ALA A 105 9.97 5.45 5.21
CA ALA A 105 11.08 5.87 4.37
C ALA A 105 11.47 7.31 4.66
N MET A 106 12.75 7.59 4.50
CA MET A 106 13.31 8.93 4.39
C MET A 106 14.04 9.01 3.06
N SER A 107 13.42 9.64 2.08
CA SER A 107 13.95 9.74 0.73
C SER A 107 15.20 10.62 0.67
N ARG A 108 16.21 10.19 -0.08
CA ARG A 108 17.46 10.94 -0.35
C ARG A 108 17.66 11.21 -1.84
N HIS A 109 16.58 11.18 -2.60
CA HIS A 109 16.58 11.49 -4.02
C HIS A 109 15.77 12.76 -4.31
N ASN A 110 16.02 13.37 -5.48
CA ASN A 110 15.36 14.61 -5.88
C ASN A 110 14.26 14.39 -6.94
N PHE A 111 13.94 13.16 -7.33
CA PHE A 111 12.84 12.92 -8.25
C PHE A 111 11.51 12.90 -7.49
N PRO A 112 10.43 13.40 -8.12
CA PRO A 112 9.13 13.48 -7.45
C PRO A 112 8.57 12.09 -7.17
N VAL A 113 8.03 11.91 -5.97
CA VAL A 113 7.19 10.76 -5.65
C VAL A 113 5.78 11.08 -6.12
N THR A 114 5.31 10.36 -7.12
CA THR A 114 4.02 10.62 -7.74
C THR A 114 2.97 9.62 -7.25
N ARG A 115 1.73 10.08 -7.15
CA ARG A 115 0.56 9.24 -6.89
C ARG A 115 -0.29 9.02 -8.15
N ARG A 116 0.24 9.18 -9.35
CA ARG A 116 -0.51 9.03 -10.60
C ARG A 116 -1.15 7.65 -10.74
N GLN A 117 -0.45 6.61 -10.30
CA GLN A 117 -0.91 5.22 -10.37
C GLN A 117 -1.91 4.86 -9.28
N PHE A 118 -1.93 5.63 -8.18
CA PHE A 118 -2.64 5.27 -6.97
C PHE A 118 -3.68 6.31 -6.57
N GLY A 119 -4.80 5.82 -6.04
CA GLY A 119 -5.79 6.59 -5.29
C GLY A 119 -5.41 6.69 -3.82
N ASN A 120 -6.42 6.77 -2.97
CA ASN A 120 -6.24 6.72 -1.53
C ASN A 120 -6.05 5.27 -1.07
N GLU A 121 -5.08 5.05 -0.19
CA GLU A 121 -4.86 3.74 0.40
C GLU A 121 -6.06 3.29 1.26
N VAL A 122 -6.26 1.99 1.35
CA VAL A 122 -7.33 1.41 2.17
C VAL A 122 -6.74 0.50 3.23
N TYR A 123 -7.10 0.74 4.49
CA TYR A 123 -6.84 -0.21 5.56
C TYR A 123 -8.04 -1.13 5.73
N LEU A 124 -7.86 -2.42 5.53
CA LEU A 124 -8.86 -3.44 5.88
C LEU A 124 -8.54 -4.00 7.25
N SER A 125 -9.54 -4.05 8.12
CA SER A 125 -9.41 -4.63 9.44
C SER A 125 -9.97 -6.05 9.48
N ALA A 126 -9.22 -6.95 10.10
CA ALA A 126 -9.65 -8.34 10.31
C ALA A 126 -10.65 -8.48 11.46
N ASP A 127 -10.57 -7.61 12.46
CA ASP A 127 -11.29 -7.69 13.73
C ASP A 127 -12.17 -6.47 14.02
N ARG A 128 -12.52 -5.71 12.99
CA ARG A 128 -13.30 -4.47 13.07
C ARG A 128 -12.65 -3.37 13.90
N SER A 129 -11.33 -3.41 14.05
CA SER A 129 -10.57 -2.38 14.76
C SER A 129 -9.49 -1.77 13.85
N PHE A 130 -9.26 -0.48 14.04
CA PHE A 130 -8.14 0.22 13.44
C PHE A 130 -7.24 0.73 14.58
N PRO A 131 -5.94 0.47 14.58
CA PRO A 131 -5.04 0.88 15.67
C PRO A 131 -4.72 2.37 15.59
N ARG A 132 -5.76 3.20 15.79
CA ARG A 132 -5.72 4.66 15.62
C ARG A 132 -4.64 5.32 16.45
N ASP A 133 -4.49 4.91 17.72
CA ASP A 133 -3.53 5.53 18.64
C ASP A 133 -2.09 5.23 18.23
N PHE A 134 -1.87 4.05 17.63
CA PHE A 134 -0.58 3.71 17.04
C PHE A 134 -0.22 4.67 15.91
N TYR A 135 -1.08 4.80 14.92
CA TYR A 135 -0.82 5.65 13.76
C TYR A 135 -0.83 7.15 14.09
N ALA A 136 -1.69 7.60 15.00
CA ALA A 136 -1.74 8.99 15.43
C ALA A 136 -0.46 9.44 16.17
N ARG A 137 0.21 8.51 16.86
CA ARG A 137 1.46 8.79 17.58
C ARG A 137 2.70 8.57 16.72
N LEU A 138 2.58 7.70 15.70
CA LEU A 138 3.70 7.36 14.83
C LEU A 138 3.87 8.36 13.69
N PHE A 139 2.76 8.87 13.17
CA PHE A 139 2.72 9.77 12.02
C PHE A 139 1.91 11.02 12.34
N ASP A 140 2.18 12.11 11.65
CA ASP A 140 1.39 13.35 11.77
C ASP A 140 0.10 13.25 10.91
N TRP A 141 -0.71 12.22 11.22
CA TRP A 141 -1.95 11.96 10.52
C TRP A 141 -3.16 12.56 11.24
N GLU A 142 -4.00 13.20 10.46
CA GLU A 142 -5.30 13.72 10.91
C GLU A 142 -6.39 12.68 10.65
N PHE A 143 -7.22 12.43 11.66
CA PHE A 143 -8.30 11.47 11.55
C PHE A 143 -9.66 12.19 11.58
N SER A 144 -10.53 11.89 10.61
CA SER A 144 -11.91 12.33 10.68
C SER A 144 -12.63 11.73 11.90
N LYS A 145 -13.79 12.31 12.25
CA LYS A 145 -14.70 11.60 13.13
C LYS A 145 -15.14 10.32 12.43
N PRO A 146 -15.27 9.20 13.17
CA PRO A 146 -15.79 7.96 12.60
C PRO A 146 -17.16 8.22 11.97
N GLN A 147 -17.32 7.80 10.73
CA GLN A 147 -18.63 7.69 10.10
C GLN A 147 -19.15 6.30 10.42
N VAL A 148 -20.15 6.24 11.27
CA VAL A 148 -20.76 4.98 11.74
C VAL A 148 -22.11 4.86 11.09
N ASP A 149 -22.31 3.81 10.30
CA ASP A 149 -23.62 3.29 9.92
C ASP A 149 -24.00 2.09 10.79
N GLU A 150 -25.15 1.46 10.53
CA GLU A 150 -25.67 0.39 11.42
C GLU A 150 -24.69 -0.78 11.64
N ASN A 151 -23.71 -0.98 10.75
CA ASN A 151 -22.83 -2.14 10.78
C ASN A 151 -21.33 -1.81 10.58
N HIS A 152 -20.99 -0.57 10.18
CA HIS A 152 -19.62 -0.24 9.75
C HIS A 152 -19.14 1.06 10.38
N SER A 153 -17.87 1.08 10.73
CA SER A 153 -17.17 2.30 11.16
C SER A 153 -16.03 2.59 10.18
N ARG A 154 -15.98 3.82 9.70
CA ARG A 154 -15.01 4.27 8.71
C ARG A 154 -14.37 5.57 9.14
N ASN A 155 -13.06 5.67 8.95
CA ASN A 155 -12.32 6.90 9.19
C ASN A 155 -11.63 7.32 7.90
N LYS A 156 -11.58 8.62 7.65
CA LYS A 156 -10.69 9.20 6.64
C LYS A 156 -9.41 9.63 7.34
N ILE A 157 -8.30 9.40 6.69
CA ILE A 157 -6.98 9.80 7.14
C ILE A 157 -6.51 10.90 6.20
N ALA A 158 -6.08 12.02 6.78
CA ALA A 158 -5.56 13.14 6.02
C ALA A 158 -4.15 13.50 6.48
N VAL A 159 -3.37 14.06 5.56
CA VAL A 159 -2.09 14.68 5.80
C VAL A 159 -2.15 16.08 5.22
N GLN A 160 -1.90 17.09 6.04
CA GLN A 160 -1.99 18.51 5.65
C GLN A 160 -3.33 18.86 4.96
N GLY A 161 -4.43 18.33 5.51
CA GLY A 161 -5.78 18.55 5.01
C GLY A 161 -6.15 17.78 3.73
N GLN A 162 -5.25 17.00 3.15
CA GLN A 162 -5.52 16.13 2.00
C GLN A 162 -5.81 14.70 2.44
N ILE A 163 -6.94 14.14 2.02
CA ILE A 163 -7.28 12.74 2.29
C ILE A 163 -6.30 11.84 1.52
N VAL A 164 -5.62 10.97 2.24
CA VAL A 164 -4.61 10.05 1.70
C VAL A 164 -5.01 8.59 1.86
N ALA A 165 -5.87 8.27 2.84
CA ALA A 165 -6.32 6.91 3.09
C ALA A 165 -7.70 6.87 3.75
N ALA A 166 -8.30 5.67 3.79
CA ALA A 166 -9.49 5.38 4.54
C ALA A 166 -9.38 4.03 5.27
N THR A 167 -10.07 3.90 6.40
CA THR A 167 -10.17 2.63 7.12
C THR A 167 -11.53 2.00 6.88
N TRP A 168 -11.54 0.68 6.83
CA TRP A 168 -12.75 -0.12 6.70
C TRP A 168 -12.73 -1.19 7.79
N ASP A 169 -13.63 -1.04 8.77
CA ASP A 169 -13.72 -1.92 9.93
C ASP A 169 -14.43 -3.25 9.61
N ASP A 170 -14.93 -3.39 8.39
CA ASP A 170 -15.51 -4.62 7.91
C ASP A 170 -14.82 -5.01 6.60
N SER A 171 -14.16 -6.15 6.61
CA SER A 171 -13.61 -6.70 5.38
C SER A 171 -14.73 -7.34 4.57
N PRO A 172 -14.91 -6.99 3.28
CA PRO A 172 -15.83 -7.69 2.41
C PRO A 172 -15.39 -9.14 2.13
N LEU A 173 -14.25 -9.52 2.68
CA LEU A 173 -13.56 -10.78 2.43
C LEU A 173 -13.39 -11.52 3.76
N ASP A 174 -13.95 -12.72 3.84
CA ASP A 174 -13.84 -13.57 5.02
C ASP A 174 -12.39 -14.00 5.29
N ASN A 175 -12.00 -14.03 6.56
CA ASN A 175 -10.71 -14.55 7.04
C ASN A 175 -9.46 -13.80 6.55
N LEU A 176 -9.55 -12.54 6.21
CA LEU A 176 -8.40 -11.73 5.84
C LEU A 176 -7.70 -11.15 7.07
N ALA A 177 -6.37 -11.24 7.12
CA ALA A 177 -5.56 -10.50 8.09
C ALA A 177 -5.62 -8.99 7.81
N SER A 178 -5.54 -8.19 8.87
CA SER A 178 -5.48 -6.72 8.74
C SER A 178 -4.33 -6.30 7.82
N ARG A 179 -4.58 -5.36 6.92
CA ARG A 179 -3.59 -4.92 5.92
C ARG A 179 -3.91 -3.57 5.30
N TRP A 180 -2.87 -2.94 4.81
CA TRP A 180 -2.97 -1.83 3.87
C TRP A 180 -3.07 -2.35 2.45
N LEU A 181 -3.96 -1.78 1.66
CA LEU A 181 -4.16 -2.10 0.24
C LEU A 181 -3.92 -0.87 -0.62
N PRO A 182 -3.18 -1.03 -1.73
CA PRO A 182 -3.12 0.01 -2.75
C PRO A 182 -4.45 0.09 -3.47
N THR A 183 -4.82 1.31 -3.84
CA THR A 183 -5.94 1.58 -4.74
C THR A 183 -5.40 2.03 -6.07
N ILE A 184 -5.49 1.18 -7.08
CA ILE A 184 -4.90 1.42 -8.40
C ILE A 184 -5.88 2.20 -9.27
N LYS A 185 -5.42 3.30 -9.86
CA LYS A 185 -6.21 4.12 -10.77
C LYS A 185 -6.27 3.52 -12.16
N VAL A 186 -7.49 3.37 -12.66
CA VAL A 186 -7.78 2.92 -14.02
C VAL A 186 -8.85 3.83 -14.66
N ILE A 187 -8.86 3.92 -15.99
CA ILE A 187 -9.80 4.80 -16.71
C ILE A 187 -11.24 4.29 -16.59
N ASP A 188 -11.45 2.99 -16.77
CA ASP A 188 -12.76 2.31 -16.64
C ASP A 188 -12.66 1.21 -15.58
N PRO A 189 -12.94 1.49 -14.30
CA PRO A 189 -12.82 0.51 -13.22
C PRO A 189 -13.65 -0.75 -13.43
N LEU A 190 -14.90 -0.60 -13.88
CA LEU A 190 -15.78 -1.74 -14.11
C LEU A 190 -15.36 -2.56 -15.33
N GLY A 191 -14.87 -1.91 -16.38
CA GLY A 191 -14.29 -2.58 -17.54
C GLY A 191 -13.02 -3.33 -17.17
N SER A 192 -12.13 -2.69 -16.43
CA SER A 192 -10.90 -3.31 -15.92
C SER A 192 -11.22 -4.51 -15.03
N LEU A 193 -12.18 -4.39 -14.11
CA LEU A 193 -12.57 -5.52 -13.25
C LEU A 193 -13.13 -6.70 -14.06
N ARG A 194 -13.85 -6.44 -15.17
CA ARG A 194 -14.33 -7.52 -16.04
C ARG A 194 -13.20 -8.28 -16.74
N SER A 195 -12.10 -7.61 -17.06
CA SER A 195 -10.94 -8.23 -17.73
C SER A 195 -9.99 -8.97 -16.77
N VAL A 196 -10.12 -8.82 -15.46
CA VAL A 196 -9.24 -9.43 -14.46
C VAL A 196 -9.08 -10.95 -14.64
N PRO A 197 -10.15 -11.76 -14.87
CA PRO A 197 -9.98 -13.20 -15.05
C PRO A 197 -9.18 -13.56 -16.31
N ASP A 198 -9.34 -12.80 -17.39
CA ASP A 198 -8.59 -13.01 -18.64
C ASP A 198 -7.10 -12.69 -18.49
N LEU A 199 -6.76 -11.85 -17.50
CA LEU A 199 -5.38 -11.48 -17.12
C LEU A 199 -4.77 -12.42 -16.08
N GLY A 200 -5.52 -13.44 -15.64
CA GLY A 200 -5.08 -14.44 -14.66
C GLY A 200 -5.29 -14.05 -13.20
N GLY A 201 -6.03 -12.99 -12.93
CA GLY A 201 -6.43 -12.57 -11.58
C GLY A 201 -7.82 -13.09 -11.19
N VAL A 202 -8.28 -12.72 -9.99
CA VAL A 202 -9.59 -13.11 -9.46
C VAL A 202 -10.40 -11.88 -9.09
N LYS A 203 -11.61 -11.79 -9.61
CA LYS A 203 -12.56 -10.75 -9.21
C LYS A 203 -13.19 -11.15 -7.87
N LEU A 204 -13.10 -10.30 -6.85
CA LEU A 204 -13.61 -10.59 -5.51
C LEU A 204 -14.91 -9.89 -5.20
N GLY A 205 -15.02 -8.59 -5.43
CA GLY A 205 -16.24 -7.86 -5.08
C GLY A 205 -16.16 -6.36 -5.32
N GLN A 206 -17.24 -5.70 -4.91
CA GLN A 206 -17.39 -4.26 -5.00
C GLN A 206 -17.91 -3.75 -3.65
N MET A 207 -17.34 -2.67 -3.15
CA MET A 207 -17.87 -1.92 -2.03
C MET A 207 -18.24 -0.51 -2.49
N SER A 208 -19.49 -0.16 -2.27
CA SER A 208 -20.00 1.17 -2.50
C SER A 208 -20.18 1.88 -1.17
N ASP A 209 -19.67 3.10 -1.06
CA ASP A 209 -19.89 3.97 0.09
C ASP A 209 -20.55 5.27 -0.40
N ALA A 210 -21.71 5.61 0.16
CA ALA A 210 -22.41 6.85 -0.13
C ALA A 210 -21.57 8.13 0.12
N HIS A 211 -20.48 7.99 0.88
CA HIS A 211 -19.58 9.09 1.24
C HIS A 211 -18.23 9.08 0.52
N VAL A 212 -17.96 8.04 -0.28
CA VAL A 212 -16.80 7.96 -1.18
C VAL A 212 -17.31 8.14 -2.60
N PRO A 213 -16.78 9.11 -3.36
CA PRO A 213 -17.29 9.42 -4.70
C PRO A 213 -17.17 8.28 -5.71
N GLN A 214 -16.43 7.23 -5.37
CA GLN A 214 -16.13 6.13 -6.26
C GLN A 214 -16.19 4.80 -5.52
N ASP A 215 -16.79 3.80 -6.16
CA ASP A 215 -16.79 2.44 -5.66
C ASP A 215 -15.35 1.87 -5.61
N LEU A 216 -15.06 1.16 -4.54
CA LEU A 216 -13.84 0.36 -4.45
C LEU A 216 -14.11 -1.04 -5.00
N LEU A 217 -13.33 -1.46 -5.96
CA LEU A 217 -13.43 -2.76 -6.59
C LEU A 217 -12.25 -3.63 -6.15
N PHE A 218 -12.55 -4.75 -5.50
CA PHE A 218 -11.55 -5.66 -4.94
C PHE A 218 -11.26 -6.81 -5.90
N LEU A 219 -9.99 -7.12 -6.04
CA LEU A 219 -9.49 -8.23 -6.84
C LEU A 219 -8.19 -8.81 -6.26
N GLU A 220 -7.87 -10.02 -6.65
CA GLU A 220 -6.51 -10.55 -6.57
C GLU A 220 -5.85 -10.43 -7.94
N ASP A 221 -4.59 -10.02 -7.94
CA ASP A 221 -3.79 -9.96 -9.15
C ASP A 221 -3.36 -11.36 -9.62
N ALA A 222 -2.55 -11.44 -10.70
CA ALA A 222 -2.11 -12.71 -11.27
C ALA A 222 -1.17 -13.53 -10.37
N ASP A 223 -0.68 -12.95 -9.29
CA ASP A 223 0.15 -13.62 -8.28
C ASP A 223 -0.61 -13.87 -6.97
N GLY A 224 -1.92 -13.53 -6.93
CA GLY A 224 -2.82 -13.75 -5.80
C GLY A 224 -2.79 -12.62 -4.76
N GLU A 225 -2.22 -11.47 -5.11
CA GLU A 225 -2.14 -10.33 -4.19
C GLU A 225 -3.37 -9.44 -4.29
N LEU A 226 -3.91 -9.09 -3.12
CA LEU A 226 -5.12 -8.29 -3.01
C LEU A 226 -4.85 -6.82 -3.33
N VAL A 227 -5.70 -6.24 -4.18
CA VAL A 227 -5.65 -4.81 -4.54
C VAL A 227 -7.06 -4.25 -4.74
N CYS A 228 -7.16 -2.92 -4.73
CA CYS A 228 -8.38 -2.19 -5.10
C CYS A 228 -8.19 -1.47 -6.43
N LEU A 229 -9.29 -1.29 -7.17
CA LEU A 229 -9.34 -0.37 -8.30
C LEU A 229 -10.20 0.83 -8.00
N THR A 230 -9.83 1.97 -8.56
CA THR A 230 -10.62 3.21 -8.56
C THR A 230 -10.52 3.92 -9.90
N GLY A 231 -11.44 4.84 -10.17
CA GLY A 231 -11.38 5.72 -11.33
C GLY A 231 -10.19 6.70 -11.26
N ALA A 232 -9.63 7.03 -12.40
CA ALA A 232 -8.57 8.02 -12.55
C ALA A 232 -9.11 9.45 -12.41
#